data_3f6d7ef6a14ed0464c8cb2a26658cbbd
#
_entry.id   3f6d7ef6a14ed0464c8cb2a26658cbbd
#
_cell.length_a   1.000
_cell.length_b   1.000
_cell.length_c   1.000
_cell.angle_alpha   90.00
_cell.angle_beta   90.00
_cell.angle_gamma   90.00
#
_symmetry.space_group_name_H-M   'P 1'
#
loop_
_entity.id
_entity.type
_entity.pdbx_description
1 polymer ?
#
loop_
_entity_poly.entity_id
_entity_poly.type
_entity_poly.pdbx_seq_one_letter_code
_entity_poly.pdbx_strand_id
1 'polypeptide(L)'
;IGLELSTEMGIHGHSADYAGLGETAYFNATVAQPFKDGSIDESPVLPGIGLFMPSGSASWKDKGLFRLSVPEFQPELCTGCLECTLVCPDAAIPNTLHEIQDLLNTSLETLKLSQRQREHLQRFLLPLVQGIREELRNSESNIGFAEASAKAVDQMEDLKPQFRKQLSELLIRLSSFPLARTRTFYEAIEQKNPGSGVMYSVVIDPWKCTGCLECVDVCGLGAL
;
A
#
# COMPACT_ATOMS: atom_id res chain seq x y z
N ILE A 1 -20.39 20.69 -14.96
CA ILE A 1 -20.46 22.00 -15.62
C ILE A 1 -19.62 21.84 -16.88
N GLY A 2 -20.28 21.58 -18.01
CA GLY A 2 -19.63 21.57 -19.32
C GLY A 2 -19.27 23.02 -19.66
N LEU A 3 -18.00 23.31 -19.76
CA LEU A 3 -17.52 24.54 -20.39
C LEU A 3 -17.70 24.36 -21.90
N GLU A 4 -18.78 24.90 -22.45
CA GLU A 4 -18.85 25.18 -23.87
C GLU A 4 -17.90 26.34 -24.17
N LEU A 5 -16.68 26.00 -24.59
CA LEU A 5 -15.75 26.98 -25.13
C LEU A 5 -16.27 27.38 -26.51
N SER A 6 -16.66 28.64 -26.65
CA SER A 6 -17.23 29.17 -27.91
C SER A 6 -16.18 29.07 -29.02
N THR A 7 -16.62 28.71 -30.20
CA THR A 7 -15.85 28.71 -31.46
C THR A 7 -15.27 30.08 -31.84
N GLU A 8 -15.63 31.13 -31.13
CA GLU A 8 -15.17 32.50 -31.36
C GLU A 8 -13.72 32.75 -30.94
N MET A 9 -13.12 31.89 -30.14
CA MET A 9 -11.71 32.01 -29.72
C MET A 9 -10.68 31.40 -30.71
N GLY A 10 -11.11 31.04 -31.90
CA GLY A 10 -10.18 30.51 -32.92
C GLY A 10 -9.52 29.18 -32.56
N ILE A 11 -9.99 28.51 -31.54
CA ILE A 11 -9.50 27.20 -31.14
C ILE A 11 -10.21 26.15 -31.99
N HIS A 12 -9.59 25.80 -33.09
CA HIS A 12 -10.07 24.72 -33.98
C HIS A 12 -9.65 23.36 -33.44
N GLY A 13 -10.10 23.01 -32.23
CA GLY A 13 -9.97 21.64 -31.71
C GLY A 13 -11.25 20.86 -32.03
N HIS A 14 -11.10 19.63 -32.49
CA HIS A 14 -12.24 18.73 -32.60
C HIS A 14 -12.79 18.42 -31.22
N SER A 15 -14.11 18.35 -31.04
CA SER A 15 -14.76 18.03 -29.77
C SER A 15 -14.28 16.72 -29.14
N ALA A 16 -13.71 15.83 -29.95
CA ALA A 16 -13.06 14.59 -29.49
C ALA A 16 -11.79 14.85 -28.67
N ASP A 17 -11.08 15.95 -28.91
CA ASP A 17 -9.80 16.24 -28.25
C ASP A 17 -9.98 16.66 -26.78
N TYR A 18 -11.15 17.13 -26.42
CA TYR A 18 -11.47 17.55 -25.05
C TYR A 18 -11.96 16.40 -24.17
N ALA A 19 -12.57 15.41 -24.76
CA ALA A 19 -13.17 14.29 -24.02
C ALA A 19 -12.13 13.47 -23.25
N GLY A 20 -10.87 13.46 -23.73
CA GLY A 20 -9.78 12.72 -23.14
C GLY A 20 -8.89 13.50 -22.15
N LEU A 21 -9.08 14.81 -21.97
CA LEU A 21 -8.18 15.63 -21.15
C LEU A 21 -8.08 15.21 -19.68
N GLY A 22 -9.12 14.59 -19.14
CA GLY A 22 -9.14 14.02 -17.80
C GLY A 22 -8.52 12.63 -17.70
N GLU A 23 -8.15 12.01 -18.81
CA GLU A 23 -7.63 10.64 -18.85
C GLU A 23 -6.10 10.62 -18.85
N THR A 24 -5.52 9.84 -17.95
CA THR A 24 -4.06 9.70 -17.81
C THR A 24 -3.41 9.16 -19.08
N ALA A 25 -4.05 8.22 -19.76
CA ALA A 25 -3.55 7.64 -21.01
C ALA A 25 -3.44 8.68 -22.13
N TYR A 26 -4.48 9.52 -22.28
CA TYR A 26 -4.47 10.61 -23.25
C TYR A 26 -3.38 11.64 -22.93
N PHE A 27 -3.27 12.07 -21.66
CA PHE A 27 -2.22 12.98 -21.21
C PHE A 27 -0.83 12.42 -21.47
N ASN A 28 -0.61 11.13 -21.20
CA ASN A 28 0.67 10.49 -21.45
C ASN A 28 1.04 10.50 -22.94
N ALA A 29 0.10 10.19 -23.83
CA ALA A 29 0.35 10.14 -25.27
C ALA A 29 0.58 11.54 -25.88
N THR A 30 -0.16 12.55 -25.43
CA THR A 30 -0.19 13.87 -26.05
C THR A 30 0.74 14.90 -25.41
N VAL A 31 1.14 14.67 -24.17
CA VAL A 31 2.00 15.60 -23.43
C VAL A 31 3.28 14.92 -22.94
N ALA A 32 3.15 13.87 -22.14
CA ALA A 32 4.32 13.28 -21.46
C ALA A 32 5.28 12.60 -22.43
N GLN A 33 4.78 11.89 -23.45
CA GLN A 33 5.63 11.23 -24.44
C GLN A 33 6.32 12.24 -25.37
N PRO A 34 5.63 13.21 -25.98
CA PRO A 34 6.28 14.27 -26.74
C PRO A 34 7.32 15.07 -25.94
N PHE A 35 7.09 15.28 -24.65
CA PHE A 35 8.08 15.92 -23.79
C PHE A 35 9.35 15.04 -23.60
N LYS A 36 9.18 13.72 -23.46
CA LYS A 36 10.30 12.79 -23.29
C LYS A 36 11.17 12.62 -24.54
N ASP A 37 10.54 12.61 -25.71
CA ASP A 37 11.25 12.44 -26.99
C ASP A 37 11.68 13.76 -27.64
N GLY A 38 11.37 14.89 -27.04
CA GLY A 38 11.75 16.22 -27.50
C GLY A 38 10.88 16.79 -28.61
N SER A 39 9.76 16.14 -28.95
CA SER A 39 8.82 16.60 -29.99
C SER A 39 7.69 17.51 -29.47
N ILE A 40 7.77 17.98 -28.24
CA ILE A 40 6.70 18.79 -27.61
C ILE A 40 6.41 20.08 -28.38
N ASP A 41 7.42 20.67 -29.00
CA ASP A 41 7.28 21.91 -29.81
C ASP A 41 6.47 21.69 -31.09
N GLU A 42 6.39 20.46 -31.56
CA GLU A 42 5.59 20.06 -32.74
C GLU A 42 4.16 19.67 -32.36
N SER A 43 3.90 19.52 -31.06
CA SER A 43 2.58 19.12 -30.55
C SER A 43 1.56 20.25 -30.72
N PRO A 44 0.30 19.93 -31.07
CA PRO A 44 -0.75 20.94 -31.14
C PRO A 44 -1.01 21.54 -29.76
N VAL A 45 -1.36 22.82 -29.72
CA VAL A 45 -1.80 23.46 -28.48
C VAL A 45 -3.10 22.82 -28.03
N LEU A 46 -3.07 22.18 -26.87
CA LEU A 46 -4.24 21.56 -26.27
C LEU A 46 -4.92 22.55 -25.32
N PRO A 47 -6.23 22.76 -25.43
CA PRO A 47 -6.97 23.60 -24.48
C PRO A 47 -6.84 23.07 -23.05
N GLY A 48 -6.63 23.98 -22.11
CA GLY A 48 -6.48 23.61 -20.70
C GLY A 48 -5.13 23.01 -20.31
N ILE A 49 -4.19 22.88 -21.25
CA ILE A 49 -2.84 22.42 -20.94
C ILE A 49 -2.19 23.38 -19.92
N GLY A 50 -1.63 22.84 -18.85
CA GLY A 50 -1.13 23.64 -17.72
C GLY A 50 -2.20 24.02 -16.68
N LEU A 51 -3.49 23.87 -17.00
CA LEU A 51 -4.60 24.04 -16.05
C LEU A 51 -5.14 22.69 -15.51
N PHE A 52 -5.04 21.64 -16.33
CA PHE A 52 -5.54 20.31 -15.98
C PHE A 52 -4.40 19.29 -15.98
N MET A 53 -4.23 18.65 -14.85
CA MET A 53 -3.36 17.49 -14.70
C MET A 53 -4.24 16.30 -14.31
N PRO A 54 -4.32 15.24 -15.12
CA PRO A 54 -5.10 14.07 -14.77
C PRO A 54 -4.64 13.43 -13.48
N SER A 55 -5.58 12.96 -12.69
CA SER A 55 -5.31 12.24 -11.46
C SER A 55 -4.44 11.00 -11.74
N GLY A 56 -3.41 10.77 -10.93
CA GLY A 56 -2.51 9.63 -11.10
C GLY A 56 -1.45 9.79 -12.19
N SER A 57 -1.35 10.95 -12.88
CA SER A 57 -0.31 11.18 -13.91
C SER A 57 1.12 11.07 -13.38
N ALA A 58 1.35 11.30 -12.10
CA ALA A 58 2.65 11.12 -11.46
C ALA A 58 3.15 9.67 -11.48
N SER A 59 2.26 8.69 -11.58
CA SER A 59 2.64 7.26 -11.70
C SER A 59 3.38 6.92 -12.98
N TRP A 60 3.30 7.77 -14.01
CA TRP A 60 4.02 7.61 -15.28
C TRP A 60 5.45 8.14 -15.25
N LYS A 61 5.84 8.82 -14.18
CA LYS A 61 7.20 9.31 -14.00
C LYS A 61 8.05 8.25 -13.31
N ASP A 62 9.12 7.82 -13.96
CA ASP A 62 10.16 7.05 -13.29
C ASP A 62 11.12 8.01 -12.58
N LYS A 63 10.96 8.13 -11.28
CA LYS A 63 11.83 8.94 -10.43
C LYS A 63 13.04 8.16 -9.91
N GLY A 64 13.11 6.86 -10.23
CA GLY A 64 14.15 5.96 -9.76
C GLY A 64 15.56 6.32 -10.21
N LEU A 65 15.69 6.99 -11.36
CA LEU A 65 16.97 7.39 -11.92
C LEU A 65 17.76 8.41 -11.07
N PHE A 66 17.05 9.20 -10.27
CA PHE A 66 17.65 10.32 -9.53
C PHE A 66 17.75 10.07 -8.03
N ARG A 67 17.07 9.04 -7.50
CA ARG A 67 17.13 8.76 -6.07
C ARG A 67 18.34 7.89 -5.74
N LEU A 68 19.01 8.25 -4.65
CA LEU A 68 20.15 7.50 -4.11
C LEU A 68 19.71 6.55 -2.99
N SER A 69 18.64 6.90 -2.27
CA SER A 69 18.15 6.15 -1.12
C SER A 69 16.64 6.08 -1.13
N VAL A 70 16.11 5.02 -0.54
CA VAL A 70 14.68 4.82 -0.29
C VAL A 70 14.53 4.51 1.19
N PRO A 71 13.57 5.10 1.91
CA PRO A 71 13.35 4.76 3.31
C PRO A 71 12.89 3.30 3.44
N GLU A 72 13.31 2.66 4.51
CA GLU A 72 12.88 1.31 4.89
C GLU A 72 12.03 1.39 6.15
N PHE A 73 10.88 0.72 6.14
CA PHE A 73 9.94 0.76 7.26
C PHE A 73 10.31 -0.25 8.34
N GLN A 74 10.49 0.24 9.58
CA GLN A 74 10.74 -0.52 10.80
C GLN A 74 9.46 -0.58 11.62
N PRO A 75 8.61 -1.61 11.46
CA PRO A 75 7.27 -1.64 12.05
C PRO A 75 7.26 -1.63 13.58
N GLU A 76 8.31 -2.16 14.22
CA GLU A 76 8.44 -2.24 15.69
C GLU A 76 8.58 -0.85 16.35
N LEU A 77 9.08 0.13 15.61
CA LEU A 77 9.29 1.49 16.09
C LEU A 77 8.11 2.44 15.75
N CYS A 78 7.18 1.99 14.91
CA CYS A 78 6.12 2.83 14.40
C CYS A 78 4.98 3.05 15.40
N THR A 79 4.60 4.30 15.61
CA THR A 79 3.45 4.68 16.45
C THR A 79 2.15 4.91 15.67
N GLY A 80 2.22 4.98 14.35
CA GLY A 80 1.07 5.31 13.50
C GLY A 80 0.67 6.80 13.56
N CYS A 81 1.63 7.71 13.71
CA CYS A 81 1.38 9.15 13.79
C CYS A 81 1.01 9.79 12.44
N LEU A 82 1.30 9.11 11.32
CA LEU A 82 1.02 9.56 9.94
C LEU A 82 1.86 10.76 9.45
N GLU A 83 2.80 11.25 10.24
CA GLU A 83 3.62 12.42 9.85
C GLU A 83 4.42 12.18 8.57
N CYS A 84 4.96 10.97 8.39
CA CYS A 84 5.68 10.58 7.17
C CYS A 84 4.82 10.72 5.89
N THR A 85 3.52 10.47 5.97
CA THR A 85 2.60 10.64 4.84
C THR A 85 2.31 12.11 4.56
N LEU A 86 2.16 12.91 5.62
CA LEU A 86 1.84 14.33 5.50
C LEU A 86 2.98 15.14 4.89
N VAL A 87 4.23 14.79 5.19
CA VAL A 87 5.40 15.53 4.68
C VAL A 87 5.83 15.06 3.28
N CYS A 88 5.35 13.90 2.81
CA CYS A 88 5.78 13.38 1.52
C CYS A 88 5.29 14.27 0.35
N PRO A 89 6.19 14.98 -0.36
CA PRO A 89 5.79 15.91 -1.42
C PRO A 89 5.20 15.20 -2.64
N ASP A 90 5.51 13.91 -2.79
CA ASP A 90 5.12 13.10 -3.94
C ASP A 90 3.95 12.14 -3.65
N ALA A 91 3.39 12.18 -2.44
CA ALA A 91 2.39 11.22 -1.97
C ALA A 91 2.81 9.76 -2.25
N ALA A 92 4.10 9.48 -2.03
CA ALA A 92 4.70 8.16 -2.29
C ALA A 92 4.54 7.18 -1.12
N ILE A 93 3.92 7.61 -0.02
CA ILE A 93 3.76 6.82 1.19
C ILE A 93 2.26 6.57 1.45
N PRO A 94 1.64 5.59 0.78
CA PRO A 94 0.32 5.13 1.15
C PRO A 94 0.40 4.36 2.47
N ASN A 95 -0.51 4.67 3.38
CA ASN A 95 -0.69 3.92 4.61
C ASN A 95 -1.87 2.98 4.47
N THR A 96 -1.72 1.78 4.99
CA THR A 96 -2.76 0.76 4.90
C THR A 96 -3.06 0.16 6.26
N LEU A 97 -4.33 -0.15 6.47
CA LEU A 97 -4.83 -0.85 7.65
C LEU A 97 -5.33 -2.23 7.22
N HIS A 98 -4.95 -3.24 7.98
CA HIS A 98 -5.24 -4.61 7.63
C HIS A 98 -5.86 -5.36 8.81
N GLU A 99 -6.99 -5.97 8.58
CA GLU A 99 -7.51 -6.98 9.50
C GLU A 99 -6.69 -8.27 9.38
N ILE A 100 -6.39 -8.91 10.51
CA ILE A 100 -5.56 -10.13 10.52
C ILE A 100 -6.24 -11.24 9.72
N GLN A 101 -7.56 -11.34 9.79
CA GLN A 101 -8.32 -12.33 9.02
C GLN A 101 -8.20 -12.11 7.51
N ASP A 102 -8.28 -10.87 7.05
CA ASP A 102 -8.17 -10.53 5.63
C ASP A 102 -6.77 -10.77 5.10
N LEU A 103 -5.74 -10.45 5.89
CA LEU A 103 -4.34 -10.78 5.56
C LEU A 103 -4.15 -12.28 5.33
N LEU A 104 -4.66 -13.11 6.24
CA LEU A 104 -4.53 -14.57 6.13
C LEU A 104 -5.36 -15.13 4.96
N ASN A 105 -6.58 -14.64 4.75
CA ASN A 105 -7.42 -15.04 3.62
C ASN A 105 -6.76 -14.71 2.29
N THR A 106 -6.32 -13.46 2.11
CA THR A 106 -5.64 -13.03 0.88
C THR A 106 -4.36 -13.81 0.64
N SER A 107 -3.58 -14.04 1.70
CA SER A 107 -2.34 -14.83 1.59
C SER A 107 -2.61 -16.29 1.22
N LEU A 108 -3.69 -16.89 1.75
CA LEU A 108 -4.10 -18.24 1.37
C LEU A 108 -4.44 -18.34 -0.12
N GLU A 109 -5.01 -17.30 -0.71
CA GLU A 109 -5.32 -17.26 -2.14
C GLU A 109 -4.06 -17.26 -3.02
N THR A 110 -2.96 -16.73 -2.52
CA THR A 110 -1.68 -16.69 -3.25
C THR A 110 -0.95 -18.03 -3.28
N LEU A 111 -1.31 -18.97 -2.40
CA LEU A 111 -0.71 -20.29 -2.38
C LEU A 111 -1.23 -21.16 -3.52
N LYS A 112 -0.34 -21.95 -4.15
CA LYS A 112 -0.69 -22.95 -5.16
C LYS A 112 -1.28 -24.18 -4.49
N LEU A 113 -2.53 -24.09 -4.04
CA LEU A 113 -3.25 -25.16 -3.37
C LEU A 113 -4.40 -25.68 -4.23
N SER A 114 -4.69 -26.99 -4.11
CA SER A 114 -5.95 -27.53 -4.63
C SER A 114 -7.14 -26.99 -3.83
N GLN A 115 -8.33 -26.99 -4.44
CA GLN A 115 -9.57 -26.55 -3.81
C GLN A 115 -9.79 -27.22 -2.43
N ARG A 116 -9.61 -28.53 -2.34
CA ARG A 116 -9.78 -29.28 -1.09
C ARG A 116 -8.79 -28.86 0.01
N GLN A 117 -7.55 -28.57 -0.35
CA GLN A 117 -6.54 -28.10 0.60
C GLN A 117 -6.89 -26.70 1.11
N ARG A 118 -7.33 -25.82 0.22
CA ARG A 118 -7.77 -24.48 0.56
C ARG A 118 -8.96 -24.49 1.53
N GLU A 119 -10.02 -25.24 1.21
CA GLU A 119 -11.19 -25.38 2.07
C GLU A 119 -10.85 -25.98 3.44
N HIS A 120 -9.88 -26.90 3.46
CA HIS A 120 -9.41 -27.47 4.72
C HIS A 120 -8.67 -26.43 5.56
N LEU A 121 -7.74 -25.68 4.97
CA LEU A 121 -6.97 -24.63 5.68
C LEU A 121 -7.85 -23.49 6.14
N GLN A 122 -8.87 -23.09 5.37
CA GLN A 122 -9.81 -22.06 5.79
C GLN A 122 -10.45 -22.32 7.15
N ARG A 123 -10.68 -23.59 7.51
CA ARG A 123 -11.25 -23.95 8.82
C ARG A 123 -10.32 -23.61 10.00
N PHE A 124 -9.02 -23.55 9.75
CA PHE A 124 -8.01 -23.21 10.76
C PHE A 124 -7.68 -21.72 10.82
N LEU A 125 -8.14 -20.91 9.84
CA LEU A 125 -7.82 -19.48 9.84
C LEU A 125 -8.45 -18.74 11.01
N LEU A 126 -9.70 -19.01 11.34
CA LEU A 126 -10.34 -18.32 12.47
C LEU A 126 -9.68 -18.66 13.82
N PRO A 127 -9.42 -19.94 14.16
CA PRO A 127 -8.62 -20.28 15.34
C PRO A 127 -7.22 -19.64 15.32
N LEU A 128 -6.57 -19.60 14.17
CA LEU A 128 -5.26 -18.97 14.01
C LEU A 128 -5.33 -17.45 14.27
N VAL A 129 -6.33 -16.76 13.73
CA VAL A 129 -6.56 -15.32 14.01
C VAL A 129 -6.72 -15.07 15.51
N GLN A 130 -7.51 -15.91 16.18
CA GLN A 130 -7.72 -15.80 17.63
C GLN A 130 -6.41 -16.01 18.40
N GLY A 131 -5.65 -17.06 18.07
CA GLY A 131 -4.35 -17.33 18.67
C GLY A 131 -3.35 -16.18 18.46
N ILE A 132 -3.27 -15.63 17.24
CA ILE A 132 -2.43 -14.47 16.96
C ILE A 132 -2.81 -13.26 17.81
N ARG A 133 -4.12 -12.97 17.93
CA ARG A 133 -4.61 -11.86 18.75
C ARG A 133 -4.34 -12.06 20.24
N GLU A 134 -4.44 -13.29 20.73
CA GLU A 134 -4.08 -13.65 22.10
C GLU A 134 -2.61 -13.44 22.37
N GLU A 135 -1.73 -13.91 21.48
CA GLU A 135 -0.29 -13.69 21.59
C GLU A 135 0.07 -12.20 21.55
N LEU A 136 -0.52 -11.43 20.64
CA LEU A 136 -0.32 -9.99 20.59
C LEU A 136 -0.82 -9.27 21.86
N ARG A 137 -1.86 -9.77 22.50
CA ARG A 137 -2.45 -9.17 23.71
C ARG A 137 -1.68 -9.53 24.98
N ASN A 138 -1.27 -10.79 25.13
CA ASN A 138 -0.67 -11.33 26.35
C ASN A 138 0.84 -11.08 26.43
N SER A 139 1.45 -10.64 25.36
CA SER A 139 2.88 -10.39 25.32
C SER A 139 3.23 -9.13 26.12
N GLU A 140 3.97 -9.30 27.21
CA GLU A 140 4.60 -8.21 27.96
C GLU A 140 5.68 -7.49 27.12
N SER A 141 6.30 -8.21 26.18
CA SER A 141 7.18 -7.66 25.16
C SER A 141 6.39 -7.25 23.94
N ASN A 142 6.80 -6.18 23.28
CA ASN A 142 6.17 -5.72 22.03
C ASN A 142 6.53 -6.66 20.86
N ILE A 143 6.00 -7.89 20.88
CA ILE A 143 6.23 -8.86 19.81
C ILE A 143 5.53 -8.40 18.52
N GLY A 144 6.22 -8.60 17.40
CA GLY A 144 5.68 -8.31 16.09
C GLY A 144 4.69 -9.39 15.60
N PHE A 145 3.98 -9.07 14.52
CA PHE A 145 3.02 -9.99 13.90
C PHE A 145 3.63 -11.35 13.52
N ALA A 146 4.86 -11.36 13.01
CA ALA A 146 5.53 -12.59 12.59
C ALA A 146 5.76 -13.54 13.77
N GLU A 147 6.26 -13.03 14.91
CA GLU A 147 6.51 -13.83 16.10
C GLU A 147 5.21 -14.34 16.72
N ALA A 148 4.19 -13.47 16.85
CA ALA A 148 2.88 -13.86 17.35
C ALA A 148 2.24 -14.96 16.49
N SER A 149 2.36 -14.84 15.17
CA SER A 149 1.84 -15.81 14.23
C SER A 149 2.53 -17.18 14.34
N ALA A 150 3.85 -17.19 14.51
CA ALA A 150 4.61 -18.42 14.70
C ALA A 150 4.19 -19.14 15.99
N LYS A 151 4.08 -18.41 17.11
CA LYS A 151 3.63 -18.96 18.39
C LYS A 151 2.21 -19.53 18.30
N ALA A 152 1.30 -18.80 17.64
CA ALA A 152 -0.08 -19.25 17.47
C ALA A 152 -0.17 -20.56 16.68
N VAL A 153 0.62 -20.77 15.60
CA VAL A 153 0.65 -22.03 14.86
C VAL A 153 1.22 -23.17 15.71
N ASP A 154 2.23 -22.88 16.53
CA ASP A 154 2.84 -23.93 17.38
C ASP A 154 1.87 -24.42 18.45
N GLN A 155 0.98 -23.58 18.95
CA GLN A 155 -0.06 -23.93 19.93
C GLN A 155 -1.24 -24.69 19.34
N MET A 156 -1.38 -24.78 18.01
CA MET A 156 -2.46 -25.53 17.37
C MET A 156 -2.21 -27.04 17.45
N GLU A 157 -2.76 -27.73 18.46
CA GLU A 157 -2.55 -29.16 18.70
C GLU A 157 -3.16 -30.07 17.62
N ASP A 158 -4.34 -29.74 17.13
CA ASP A 158 -5.11 -30.58 16.18
C ASP A 158 -4.63 -30.48 14.71
N LEU A 159 -3.57 -29.72 14.46
CA LEU A 159 -3.11 -29.44 13.11
C LEU A 159 -2.17 -30.56 12.61
N LYS A 160 -2.59 -31.28 11.57
CA LYS A 160 -1.75 -32.32 10.94
C LYS A 160 -0.44 -31.71 10.40
N PRO A 161 0.69 -32.45 10.45
CA PRO A 161 2.02 -31.94 10.08
C PRO A 161 2.07 -31.28 8.69
N GLN A 162 1.37 -31.87 7.72
CA GLN A 162 1.32 -31.33 6.35
C GLN A 162 0.64 -29.95 6.27
N PHE A 163 -0.42 -29.71 7.06
CA PHE A 163 -1.11 -28.42 7.10
C PHE A 163 -0.36 -27.41 7.94
N ARG A 164 0.31 -27.85 9.01
CA ARG A 164 1.24 -27.01 9.78
C ARG A 164 2.32 -26.44 8.85
N LYS A 165 2.94 -27.27 8.00
CA LYS A 165 3.91 -26.81 7.02
C LYS A 165 3.33 -25.76 6.06
N GLN A 166 2.12 -25.98 5.56
CA GLN A 166 1.46 -25.03 4.64
C GLN A 166 1.12 -23.71 5.32
N LEU A 167 0.63 -23.72 6.57
CA LEU A 167 0.41 -22.49 7.33
C LEU A 167 1.71 -21.77 7.66
N SER A 168 2.76 -22.50 8.05
CA SER A 168 4.08 -21.91 8.27
C SER A 168 4.62 -21.26 6.98
N GLU A 169 4.47 -21.90 5.83
CA GLU A 169 4.86 -21.32 4.54
C GLU A 169 4.07 -20.03 4.21
N LEU A 170 2.77 -20.02 4.51
CA LEU A 170 1.94 -18.83 4.38
C LEU A 170 2.44 -17.69 5.28
N LEU A 171 2.73 -17.99 6.53
CA LEU A 171 3.22 -17.00 7.50
C LEU A 171 4.62 -16.49 7.18
N ILE A 172 5.52 -17.33 6.66
CA ILE A 172 6.83 -16.90 6.17
C ILE A 172 6.69 -15.87 5.04
N ARG A 173 5.73 -16.03 4.14
CA ARG A 173 5.45 -15.03 3.10
C ARG A 173 4.92 -13.72 3.69
N LEU A 174 4.05 -13.80 4.69
CA LEU A 174 3.54 -12.63 5.39
C LEU A 174 4.59 -11.94 6.25
N SER A 175 5.59 -12.64 6.75
CA SER A 175 6.66 -12.04 7.58
C SER A 175 7.53 -11.04 6.82
N SER A 176 7.55 -11.11 5.49
CA SER A 176 8.21 -10.11 4.64
C SER A 176 7.37 -8.84 4.44
N PHE A 177 6.09 -8.85 4.82
CA PHE A 177 5.23 -7.70 4.77
C PHE A 177 5.26 -6.97 6.13
N PRO A 178 5.77 -5.72 6.17
CA PRO A 178 6.00 -5.03 7.42
C PRO A 178 4.70 -4.58 8.06
N LEU A 179 4.30 -5.17 9.16
CA LEU A 179 3.06 -4.93 9.90
C LEU A 179 3.37 -4.40 11.30
N ALA A 180 2.99 -3.16 11.56
CA ALA A 180 3.14 -2.51 12.84
C ALA A 180 1.92 -2.72 13.74
N ARG A 181 2.17 -3.09 14.99
CA ARG A 181 1.20 -3.08 16.07
C ARG A 181 1.25 -1.71 16.74
N THR A 182 0.42 -0.77 16.28
CA THR A 182 0.44 0.59 16.81
C THR A 182 -0.61 0.78 17.91
N ARG A 183 -0.32 1.72 18.83
CA ARG A 183 -1.28 2.08 19.88
C ARG A 183 -2.59 2.61 19.28
N THR A 184 -2.48 3.43 18.24
CA THR A 184 -3.64 4.13 17.65
C THR A 184 -4.59 3.17 16.94
N PHE A 185 -4.07 2.25 16.14
CA PHE A 185 -4.89 1.41 15.26
C PHE A 185 -5.11 -0.01 15.81
N TYR A 186 -4.24 -0.49 16.69
CA TYR A 186 -4.38 -1.81 17.27
C TYR A 186 -4.75 -1.76 18.77
N GLU A 187 -3.86 -1.27 19.63
CA GLU A 187 -4.00 -1.46 21.08
C GLU A 187 -5.22 -0.76 21.67
N ALA A 188 -5.42 0.52 21.37
CA ALA A 188 -6.53 1.29 21.91
C ALA A 188 -7.90 0.78 21.40
N ILE A 189 -7.93 0.27 20.16
CA ILE A 189 -9.14 -0.29 19.55
C ILE A 189 -9.42 -1.67 20.15
N GLU A 190 -8.40 -2.52 20.22
CA GLU A 190 -8.49 -3.87 20.78
C GLU A 190 -8.90 -3.88 22.27
N GLN A 191 -8.44 -2.88 23.06
CA GLN A 191 -8.86 -2.72 24.45
C GLN A 191 -10.32 -2.35 24.59
N LYS A 192 -10.83 -1.50 23.71
CA LYS A 192 -12.25 -1.07 23.74
C LYS A 192 -13.19 -2.13 23.19
N ASN A 193 -12.76 -2.80 22.15
CA ASN A 193 -13.57 -3.76 21.41
C ASN A 193 -12.66 -4.93 20.96
N PRO A 194 -12.56 -5.98 21.79
CA PRO A 194 -11.71 -7.13 21.47
C PRO A 194 -12.03 -7.73 20.11
N GLY A 195 -11.00 -7.97 19.30
CA GLY A 195 -11.14 -8.48 17.95
C GLY A 195 -11.19 -7.40 16.85
N SER A 196 -11.20 -6.11 17.21
CA SER A 196 -11.32 -5.01 16.24
C SER A 196 -10.01 -4.25 15.95
N GLY A 197 -8.93 -4.56 16.67
CA GLY A 197 -7.63 -3.97 16.40
C GLY A 197 -7.12 -4.40 15.01
N VAL A 198 -6.55 -3.43 14.26
CA VAL A 198 -6.00 -3.65 12.91
C VAL A 198 -4.51 -3.39 12.87
N MET A 199 -3.80 -4.16 12.02
CA MET A 199 -2.38 -3.96 11.79
C MET A 199 -2.17 -2.79 10.84
N TYR A 200 -1.12 -2.01 11.07
CA TYR A 200 -0.78 -0.84 10.28
C TYR A 200 0.47 -1.12 9.44
N SER A 201 0.48 -0.67 8.20
CA SER A 201 1.65 -0.76 7.33
C SER A 201 1.92 0.54 6.60
N VAL A 202 3.20 0.86 6.47
CA VAL A 202 3.71 1.94 5.63
C VAL A 202 4.35 1.31 4.41
N VAL A 203 3.81 1.64 3.26
CA VAL A 203 4.33 1.19 1.96
C VAL A 203 4.94 2.38 1.24
N ILE A 204 6.03 2.16 0.53
CA ILE A 204 6.68 3.20 -0.25
C ILE A 204 6.51 2.85 -1.74
N ASP A 205 5.80 3.73 -2.45
CA ASP A 205 5.63 3.60 -3.90
C ASP A 205 6.95 3.97 -4.60
N PRO A 206 7.67 2.99 -5.20
CA PRO A 206 8.96 3.23 -5.79
C PRO A 206 8.91 4.12 -7.04
N TRP A 207 7.74 4.23 -7.68
CA TRP A 207 7.57 5.07 -8.87
C TRP A 207 7.38 6.54 -8.52
N LYS A 208 6.83 6.81 -7.35
CA LYS A 208 6.59 8.18 -6.87
C LYS A 208 7.72 8.72 -6.00
N CYS A 209 8.37 7.85 -5.23
CA CYS A 209 9.40 8.25 -4.28
C CYS A 209 10.61 8.86 -5.01
N THR A 210 10.96 10.09 -4.66
CA THR A 210 12.17 10.79 -5.15
C THR A 210 13.40 10.59 -4.27
N GLY A 211 13.25 9.95 -3.11
CA GLY A 211 14.35 9.75 -2.15
C GLY A 211 14.76 11.04 -1.43
N CYS A 212 13.84 11.97 -1.22
CA CYS A 212 14.13 13.23 -0.51
C CYS A 212 14.38 13.05 0.98
N LEU A 213 13.97 11.91 1.56
CA LEU A 213 14.14 11.51 2.96
C LEU A 213 13.41 12.39 4.01
N GLU A 214 12.57 13.34 3.62
CA GLU A 214 11.74 14.15 4.54
C GLU A 214 10.93 13.27 5.52
N CYS A 215 10.47 12.12 5.07
CA CYS A 215 9.75 11.17 5.91
C CYS A 215 10.65 10.52 6.98
N VAL A 216 11.94 10.40 6.72
CA VAL A 216 12.94 9.90 7.69
C VAL A 216 13.22 10.98 8.72
N ASP A 217 13.44 12.23 8.27
CA ASP A 217 13.78 13.36 9.13
C ASP A 217 12.65 13.69 10.12
N VAL A 218 11.38 13.56 9.70
CA VAL A 218 10.22 13.80 10.57
C VAL A 218 9.95 12.65 11.53
N CYS A 219 10.47 11.44 11.25
CA CYS A 219 10.21 10.25 12.06
C CYS A 219 11.06 10.24 13.34
N GLY A 220 10.57 10.87 14.40
CA GLY A 220 11.31 11.03 15.68
C GLY A 220 11.70 9.71 16.36
N LEU A 221 11.12 8.58 15.97
CA LEU A 221 11.42 7.25 16.52
C LEU A 221 12.24 6.38 15.57
N GLY A 222 12.57 6.89 14.39
CA GLY A 222 13.37 6.16 13.42
C GLY A 222 12.67 4.91 12.83
N ALA A 223 11.35 4.97 12.69
CA ALA A 223 10.58 3.90 12.04
C ALA A 223 10.69 3.93 10.50
N LEU A 224 11.24 5.02 9.95
CA LEU A 224 11.63 5.18 8.54
C LEU A 224 13.05 5.64 8.44
#